data_04fd246bc4ad4e1f52c3d858da991955
#
_entry.id   04fd246bc4ad4e1f52c3d858da991955
#
_cell.length_a   1.000
_cell.length_b   1.000
_cell.length_c   1.000
_cell.angle_alpha   90.00
_cell.angle_beta   90.00
_cell.angle_gamma   90.00
#
_symmetry.space_group_name_H-M   'P 1'
#
loop_
_entity.id
_entity.type
_entity.pdbx_description
1 polymer ?
#
loop_
_entity_poly.entity_id
_entity_poly.type
_entity_poly.pdbx_seq_one_letter_code
_entity_poly.pdbx_strand_id
1 'polypeptide(L)'
;MKEGRPRSFYVLAIFFAAYTLFLYGPMIAIYVLSFQGPQGGLTFPMNGVSTFWIAKLFQGTGIVDLGAAFRRSLLLGIIVMIVTVVLSVAAGMAFRRKFKAQSILFYSAIASLIVPSIITSLGISLEFRIIDDLIKGTINENFETSMGLLTSGLGAHLTWTLPFGLLIMFAIFNRFDPRLEEAARDLGATPWQAFRHVVLPIILPSVIGIGLFGFTLSWDELARSSQAIGAVNTLPLDLQGLTTTVTNPDIYALGTVISAVSFTVISLALGTIHMLNRRQAAKGSDAGKGLV
;
A
#
# COMPACT_ATOMS: atom_id res chain seq x y z
N MET A 1 14.60 -38.63 -19.64
CA MET A 1 13.39 -38.58 -20.48
C MET A 1 12.55 -37.37 -20.03
N LYS A 2 12.34 -36.38 -20.91
CA LYS A 2 11.39 -35.29 -20.60
C LYS A 2 9.98 -35.87 -20.74
N GLU A 3 9.32 -36.18 -19.65
CA GLU A 3 7.91 -36.52 -19.67
C GLU A 3 7.13 -35.36 -20.33
N GLY A 4 6.47 -35.69 -21.45
CA GLY A 4 5.62 -34.71 -22.13
C GLY A 4 4.49 -34.31 -21.21
N ARG A 5 4.26 -32.99 -21.08
CA ARG A 5 3.17 -32.47 -20.24
C ARG A 5 1.82 -33.01 -20.73
N PRO A 6 0.89 -33.37 -19.82
CA PRO A 6 -0.39 -33.93 -20.20
C PRO A 6 -1.22 -32.92 -21.00
N ARG A 7 -2.16 -33.40 -21.84
CA ARG A 7 -3.05 -32.53 -22.65
C ARG A 7 -3.83 -31.52 -21.81
N SER A 8 -4.24 -31.90 -20.60
CA SER A 8 -4.91 -31.02 -19.64
C SER A 8 -4.08 -29.79 -19.29
N PHE A 9 -2.75 -29.91 -19.24
CA PHE A 9 -1.86 -28.78 -19.00
C PHE A 9 -2.00 -27.70 -20.10
N TYR A 10 -2.03 -28.11 -21.37
CA TYR A 10 -2.15 -27.16 -22.47
C TYR A 10 -3.53 -26.47 -22.51
N VAL A 11 -4.59 -27.23 -22.21
CA VAL A 11 -5.95 -26.66 -22.13
C VAL A 11 -6.02 -25.61 -21.01
N LEU A 12 -5.51 -25.95 -19.82
CA LEU A 12 -5.45 -25.01 -18.69
C LEU A 12 -4.56 -23.80 -18.97
N ALA A 13 -3.43 -24.01 -19.66
CA ALA A 13 -2.52 -22.91 -20.03
C ALA A 13 -3.17 -21.94 -21.02
N ILE A 14 -3.92 -22.44 -22.01
CA ILE A 14 -4.66 -21.61 -22.96
C ILE A 14 -5.77 -20.84 -22.25
N PHE A 15 -6.54 -21.52 -21.40
CA PHE A 15 -7.58 -20.88 -20.59
C PHE A 15 -6.98 -19.77 -19.70
N PHE A 16 -5.88 -20.06 -19.01
CA PHE A 16 -5.19 -19.07 -18.17
C PHE A 16 -4.67 -17.87 -18.99
N ALA A 17 -4.08 -18.13 -20.16
CA ALA A 17 -3.61 -17.08 -21.05
C ALA A 17 -4.76 -16.18 -21.54
N ALA A 18 -5.89 -16.81 -21.97
CA ALA A 18 -7.08 -16.08 -22.38
C ALA A 18 -7.68 -15.25 -21.26
N TYR A 19 -7.76 -15.83 -20.06
CA TYR A 19 -8.23 -15.15 -18.85
C TYR A 19 -7.31 -13.96 -18.48
N THR A 20 -6.00 -14.14 -18.53
CA THR A 20 -5.02 -13.08 -18.29
C THR A 20 -5.16 -11.96 -19.30
N LEU A 21 -5.31 -12.30 -20.60
CA LEU A 21 -5.52 -11.31 -21.66
C LEU A 21 -6.84 -10.53 -21.45
N PHE A 22 -7.89 -11.21 -21.03
CA PHE A 22 -9.18 -10.58 -20.71
C PHE A 22 -9.06 -9.60 -19.56
N LEU A 23 -8.34 -9.95 -18.48
CA LEU A 23 -8.14 -9.08 -17.32
C LEU A 23 -7.24 -7.88 -17.62
N TYR A 24 -6.11 -8.11 -18.27
CA TYR A 24 -5.09 -7.08 -18.48
C TYR A 24 -5.19 -6.37 -19.83
N GLY A 25 -5.96 -6.91 -20.77
CA GLY A 25 -6.17 -6.30 -22.09
C GLY A 25 -6.64 -4.84 -22.04
N PRO A 26 -7.68 -4.50 -21.25
CA PRO A 26 -8.10 -3.11 -21.08
C PRO A 26 -7.00 -2.19 -20.50
N MET A 27 -6.17 -2.69 -19.58
CA MET A 27 -5.04 -1.92 -19.05
C MET A 27 -3.99 -1.64 -20.11
N ILE A 28 -3.69 -2.62 -20.96
CA ILE A 28 -2.77 -2.44 -22.10
C ILE A 28 -3.32 -1.37 -23.05
N ALA A 29 -4.62 -1.38 -23.32
CA ALA A 29 -5.26 -0.35 -24.15
C ALA A 29 -5.11 1.05 -23.53
N ILE A 30 -5.31 1.20 -22.21
CA ILE A 30 -5.08 2.45 -21.47
C ILE A 30 -3.62 2.91 -21.64
N TYR A 31 -2.65 2.00 -21.45
CA TYR A 31 -1.23 2.34 -21.60
C TYR A 31 -0.89 2.78 -23.02
N VAL A 32 -1.41 2.12 -24.04
CA VAL A 32 -1.20 2.50 -25.44
C VAL A 32 -1.85 3.86 -25.72
N LEU A 33 -3.11 4.06 -25.32
CA LEU A 33 -3.86 5.31 -25.54
C LEU A 33 -3.31 6.49 -24.70
N SER A 34 -2.52 6.26 -23.66
CA SER A 34 -1.83 7.33 -22.94
C SER A 34 -0.79 8.08 -23.80
N PHE A 35 -0.32 7.43 -24.86
CA PHE A 35 0.57 8.03 -25.86
C PHE A 35 -0.17 8.60 -27.08
N GLN A 36 -1.47 8.79 -27.00
CA GLN A 36 -2.28 9.41 -28.04
C GLN A 36 -1.74 10.80 -28.42
N GLY A 37 -1.82 11.16 -29.69
CA GLY A 37 -1.46 12.50 -30.17
C GLY A 37 -2.36 13.59 -29.57
N PRO A 38 -1.96 14.88 -29.60
CA PRO A 38 -2.71 15.99 -29.00
C PRO A 38 -4.14 16.17 -29.52
N GLN A 39 -4.41 15.75 -30.74
CA GLN A 39 -5.73 15.82 -31.37
C GLN A 39 -6.49 14.48 -31.34
N GLY A 40 -5.96 13.50 -30.62
CA GLY A 40 -6.56 12.17 -30.51
C GLY A 40 -7.69 12.11 -29.48
N GLY A 41 -8.63 11.19 -29.72
CA GLY A 41 -9.75 10.91 -28.83
C GLY A 41 -9.46 9.78 -27.84
N LEU A 42 -10.53 9.31 -27.17
CA LEU A 42 -10.46 8.24 -26.17
C LEU A 42 -10.39 6.82 -26.76
N THR A 43 -10.43 6.67 -28.07
CA THR A 43 -10.56 5.38 -28.74
C THR A 43 -9.54 5.22 -29.85
N PHE A 44 -9.39 3.99 -30.35
CA PHE A 44 -8.68 3.69 -31.58
C PHE A 44 -9.51 4.11 -32.84
N PRO A 45 -8.82 4.51 -33.92
CA PRO A 45 -7.38 4.53 -34.13
C PRO A 45 -6.69 5.72 -33.46
N MET A 46 -5.39 5.56 -33.17
CA MET A 46 -4.58 6.65 -32.62
C MET A 46 -4.29 7.71 -33.68
N ASN A 47 -4.41 8.98 -33.30
CA ASN A 47 -4.05 10.14 -34.16
C ASN A 47 -2.64 10.64 -33.80
N GLY A 48 -1.62 9.87 -34.20
CA GLY A 48 -0.22 10.11 -33.86
C GLY A 48 0.18 9.50 -32.49
N VAL A 49 1.48 9.55 -32.19
CA VAL A 49 2.07 9.08 -30.94
C VAL A 49 2.81 10.24 -30.29
N SER A 50 2.48 10.55 -29.02
CA SER A 50 3.05 11.67 -28.30
C SER A 50 3.03 11.44 -26.78
N THR A 51 3.93 12.09 -26.07
CA THR A 51 3.91 12.19 -24.60
C THR A 51 3.16 13.44 -24.11
N PHE A 52 2.43 14.11 -25.00
CA PHE A 52 1.75 15.38 -24.72
C PHE A 52 0.85 15.30 -23.49
N TRP A 53 0.01 14.27 -23.38
CA TRP A 53 -0.93 14.11 -22.26
C TRP A 53 -0.21 13.84 -20.94
N ILE A 54 0.88 13.06 -20.95
CA ILE A 54 1.72 12.81 -19.78
C ILE A 54 2.38 14.12 -19.32
N ALA A 55 2.95 14.90 -20.25
CA ALA A 55 3.57 16.17 -19.90
C ALA A 55 2.55 17.18 -19.37
N LYS A 56 1.35 17.22 -19.95
CA LYS A 56 0.26 18.10 -19.53
C LYS A 56 -0.19 17.85 -18.08
N LEU A 57 -0.18 16.59 -17.61
CA LEU A 57 -0.52 16.28 -16.21
C LEU A 57 0.34 17.04 -15.18
N PHE A 58 1.60 17.30 -15.52
CA PHE A 58 2.57 17.97 -14.64
C PHE A 58 2.61 19.50 -14.85
N GLN A 59 1.92 20.04 -15.84
CA GLN A 59 1.90 21.47 -16.15
C GLN A 59 0.81 22.25 -15.38
N GLY A 60 -0.06 21.56 -14.64
CA GLY A 60 -1.10 22.20 -13.82
C GLY A 60 -2.16 22.98 -14.61
N THR A 61 -2.34 22.72 -15.90
CA THR A 61 -3.26 23.44 -16.80
C THR A 61 -4.68 22.89 -16.82
N GLY A 62 -5.03 22.00 -15.88
CA GLY A 62 -6.33 21.36 -15.79
C GLY A 62 -7.24 21.95 -14.70
N ILE A 63 -8.49 21.48 -14.65
CA ILE A 63 -9.50 21.80 -13.62
C ILE A 63 -9.01 21.33 -12.24
N VAL A 64 -8.08 20.35 -12.18
CA VAL A 64 -7.54 19.72 -10.97
C VAL A 64 -6.02 19.82 -10.99
N ASP A 65 -5.41 20.20 -9.87
CA ASP A 65 -3.95 20.15 -9.69
C ASP A 65 -3.50 18.70 -9.37
N LEU A 66 -3.36 17.91 -10.44
CA LEU A 66 -2.92 16.52 -10.36
C LEU A 66 -1.51 16.38 -9.77
N GLY A 67 -0.65 17.38 -9.97
CA GLY A 67 0.69 17.39 -9.37
C GLY A 67 0.63 17.50 -7.84
N ALA A 68 -0.28 18.30 -7.31
CA ALA A 68 -0.51 18.39 -5.87
C ALA A 68 -1.15 17.12 -5.32
N ALA A 69 -2.14 16.56 -6.00
CA ALA A 69 -2.78 15.29 -5.61
C ALA A 69 -1.77 14.13 -5.62
N PHE A 70 -0.91 14.06 -6.63
CA PHE A 70 0.18 13.08 -6.70
C PHE A 70 1.12 13.18 -5.49
N ARG A 71 1.60 14.40 -5.18
CA ARG A 71 2.46 14.63 -4.01
C ARG A 71 1.77 14.26 -2.70
N ARG A 72 0.48 14.58 -2.54
CA ARG A 72 -0.32 14.21 -1.35
C ARG A 72 -0.44 12.70 -1.21
N SER A 73 -0.80 11.99 -2.29
CA SER A 73 -0.87 10.52 -2.27
C SER A 73 0.46 9.87 -1.99
N LEU A 74 1.57 10.39 -2.58
CA LEU A 74 2.90 9.86 -2.34
C LEU A 74 3.34 10.07 -0.88
N LEU A 75 3.12 11.27 -0.34
CA LEU A 75 3.41 11.60 1.05
C LEU A 75 2.62 10.69 2.01
N LEU A 76 1.29 10.61 1.80
CA LEU A 76 0.42 9.77 2.62
C LEU A 76 0.84 8.30 2.54
N GLY A 77 1.08 7.77 1.33
CA GLY A 77 1.50 6.39 1.12
C GLY A 77 2.82 6.06 1.83
N ILE A 78 3.82 6.95 1.77
CA ILE A 78 5.10 6.78 2.47
C ILE A 78 4.91 6.82 3.99
N ILE A 79 4.10 7.75 4.50
CA ILE A 79 3.87 7.84 5.96
C ILE A 79 3.09 6.62 6.44
N VAL A 80 2.03 6.22 5.74
CA VAL A 80 1.27 4.97 6.05
C VAL A 80 2.19 3.76 6.03
N MET A 81 3.06 3.64 5.03
CA MET A 81 4.07 2.57 4.95
C MET A 81 4.94 2.52 6.21
N ILE A 82 5.53 3.65 6.60
CA ILE A 82 6.44 3.74 7.75
C ILE A 82 5.69 3.40 9.05
N VAL A 83 4.52 4.02 9.26
CA VAL A 83 3.72 3.81 10.47
C VAL A 83 3.22 2.36 10.56
N THR A 84 2.75 1.80 9.44
CA THR A 84 2.34 0.39 9.35
C THR A 84 3.48 -0.55 9.73
N VAL A 85 4.68 -0.33 9.18
CA VAL A 85 5.87 -1.14 9.49
C VAL A 85 6.20 -1.05 10.98
N VAL A 86 6.34 0.17 11.51
CA VAL A 86 6.74 0.38 12.90
C VAL A 86 5.74 -0.25 13.87
N LEU A 87 4.45 0.05 13.67
CA LEU A 87 3.41 -0.46 14.56
C LEU A 87 3.21 -1.98 14.43
N SER A 88 3.29 -2.54 13.21
CA SER A 88 3.17 -3.99 13.01
C SER A 88 4.33 -4.75 13.63
N VAL A 89 5.56 -4.26 13.49
CA VAL A 89 6.74 -4.88 14.12
C VAL A 89 6.63 -4.77 15.65
N ALA A 90 6.30 -3.60 16.17
CA ALA A 90 6.14 -3.39 17.63
C ALA A 90 5.02 -4.28 18.20
N ALA A 91 3.86 -4.31 17.55
CA ALA A 91 2.75 -5.17 17.94
C ALA A 91 3.13 -6.65 17.83
N GLY A 92 3.75 -7.08 16.71
CA GLY A 92 4.23 -8.45 16.55
C GLY A 92 5.18 -8.88 17.66
N MET A 93 6.12 -8.03 18.06
CA MET A 93 7.01 -8.26 19.19
C MET A 93 6.26 -8.35 20.52
N ALA A 94 5.25 -7.51 20.74
CA ALA A 94 4.41 -7.55 21.94
C ALA A 94 3.57 -8.83 22.01
N PHE A 95 2.97 -9.23 20.90
CA PHE A 95 2.10 -10.42 20.81
C PHE A 95 2.86 -11.75 20.96
N ARG A 96 4.18 -11.77 20.92
CA ARG A 96 5.00 -12.96 21.28
C ARG A 96 4.85 -13.34 22.76
N ARG A 97 4.50 -12.39 23.61
CA ARG A 97 4.31 -12.59 25.05
C ARG A 97 2.83 -12.62 25.40
N LYS A 98 2.42 -13.58 26.20
CA LYS A 98 1.04 -13.62 26.69
C LYS A 98 0.77 -12.44 27.62
N PHE A 99 -0.28 -11.67 27.36
CA PHE A 99 -0.74 -10.58 28.21
C PHE A 99 -2.28 -10.54 28.26
N LYS A 100 -2.81 -9.87 29.29
CA LYS A 100 -4.27 -9.70 29.43
C LYS A 100 -4.83 -8.94 28.21
N ALA A 101 -6.01 -9.34 27.73
CA ALA A 101 -6.70 -8.76 26.58
C ALA A 101 -6.01 -8.94 25.19
N GLN A 102 -4.95 -9.76 25.09
CA GLN A 102 -4.25 -10.04 23.82
C GLN A 102 -5.21 -10.42 22.70
N SER A 103 -6.11 -11.37 22.94
CA SER A 103 -7.08 -11.84 21.93
C SER A 103 -8.06 -10.73 21.54
N ILE A 104 -8.54 -9.95 22.50
CA ILE A 104 -9.47 -8.84 22.23
C ILE A 104 -8.80 -7.82 21.33
N LEU A 105 -7.60 -7.37 21.65
CA LEU A 105 -6.87 -6.40 20.82
C LEU A 105 -6.57 -6.92 19.43
N PHE A 106 -6.17 -8.20 19.32
CA PHE A 106 -5.91 -8.84 18.02
C PHE A 106 -7.16 -8.89 17.16
N TYR A 107 -8.27 -9.42 17.70
CA TYR A 107 -9.51 -9.52 16.94
C TYR A 107 -10.15 -8.17 16.65
N SER A 108 -10.02 -7.18 17.54
CA SER A 108 -10.48 -5.81 17.29
C SER A 108 -9.72 -5.17 16.11
N ALA A 109 -8.41 -5.37 16.05
CA ALA A 109 -7.61 -4.87 14.93
C ALA A 109 -8.05 -5.53 13.60
N ILE A 110 -8.26 -6.85 13.58
CA ILE A 110 -8.68 -7.59 12.38
C ILE A 110 -10.13 -7.28 12.00
N ALA A 111 -11.00 -7.01 12.98
CA ALA A 111 -12.41 -6.69 12.71
C ALA A 111 -12.57 -5.47 11.78
N SER A 112 -11.59 -4.55 11.76
CA SER A 112 -11.60 -3.40 10.84
C SER A 112 -11.52 -3.80 9.36
N LEU A 113 -11.06 -5.03 9.03
CA LEU A 113 -11.07 -5.56 7.66
C LEU A 113 -12.46 -6.00 7.20
N ILE A 114 -13.35 -6.30 8.14
CA ILE A 114 -14.72 -6.79 7.85
C ILE A 114 -15.65 -5.61 7.57
N VAL A 115 -15.38 -4.45 8.19
CA VAL A 115 -16.21 -3.25 8.03
C VAL A 115 -16.00 -2.68 6.61
N PRO A 116 -17.09 -2.41 5.86
CA PRO A 116 -16.97 -1.78 4.54
C PRO A 116 -16.19 -0.46 4.61
N SER A 117 -15.26 -0.26 3.65
CA SER A 117 -14.33 0.87 3.64
C SER A 117 -15.01 2.24 3.74
N ILE A 118 -16.15 2.40 3.04
CA ILE A 118 -16.91 3.65 3.06
C ILE A 118 -17.55 3.91 4.43
N ILE A 119 -17.99 2.86 5.14
CA ILE A 119 -18.56 3.00 6.48
C ILE A 119 -17.48 3.42 7.48
N THR A 120 -16.28 2.83 7.37
CA THR A 120 -15.12 3.22 8.18
C THR A 120 -14.77 4.70 7.95
N SER A 121 -14.75 5.13 6.68
CA SER A 121 -14.45 6.51 6.30
C SER A 121 -15.48 7.50 6.87
N LEU A 122 -16.78 7.16 6.76
CA LEU A 122 -17.86 7.97 7.34
C LEU A 122 -17.77 8.04 8.87
N GLY A 123 -17.48 6.92 9.53
CA GLY A 123 -17.32 6.87 10.98
C GLY A 123 -16.18 7.77 11.46
N ILE A 124 -15.03 7.71 10.80
CA ILE A 124 -13.87 8.57 11.12
C ILE A 124 -14.23 10.04 10.86
N SER A 125 -14.89 10.35 9.74
CA SER A 125 -15.32 11.71 9.44
C SER A 125 -16.27 12.25 10.53
N LEU A 126 -17.21 11.42 10.99
CA LEU A 126 -18.14 11.81 12.05
C LEU A 126 -17.40 12.04 13.39
N GLU A 127 -16.48 11.15 13.76
CA GLU A 127 -15.68 11.29 14.97
C GLU A 127 -14.89 12.60 14.99
N PHE A 128 -14.21 12.92 13.87
CA PHE A 128 -13.46 14.17 13.76
C PHE A 128 -14.35 15.38 13.81
N ARG A 129 -15.56 15.35 13.23
CA ARG A 129 -16.54 16.45 13.36
C ARG A 129 -16.98 16.66 14.80
N ILE A 130 -17.23 15.59 15.55
CA ILE A 130 -17.57 15.67 16.98
C ILE A 130 -16.41 16.31 17.75
N ILE A 131 -15.18 15.94 17.46
CA ILE A 131 -13.98 16.53 18.07
C ILE A 131 -13.88 18.01 17.71
N ASP A 132 -14.09 18.37 16.45
CA ASP A 132 -14.05 19.75 15.97
C ASP A 132 -15.12 20.62 16.66
N ASP A 133 -16.35 20.12 16.81
CA ASP A 133 -17.43 20.80 17.50
C ASP A 133 -17.11 21.00 19.01
N LEU A 134 -16.49 20.01 19.63
CA LEU A 134 -16.02 20.10 21.02
C LEU A 134 -14.93 21.17 21.16
N ILE A 135 -13.96 21.21 20.25
CA ILE A 135 -12.90 22.23 20.26
C ILE A 135 -13.46 23.62 20.05
N LYS A 136 -14.39 23.77 19.10
CA LYS A 136 -15.08 25.05 18.84
C LYS A 136 -15.86 25.55 20.05
N GLY A 137 -16.57 24.66 20.71
CA GLY A 137 -17.40 25.01 21.87
C GLY A 137 -16.62 25.28 23.17
N THR A 138 -15.39 24.75 23.30
CA THR A 138 -14.65 24.78 24.58
C THR A 138 -13.33 25.53 24.56
N ILE A 139 -12.64 25.55 23.41
CA ILE A 139 -11.24 26.01 23.33
C ILE A 139 -11.10 27.21 22.38
N ASN A 140 -11.64 27.12 21.16
CA ASN A 140 -11.45 28.15 20.15
C ASN A 140 -12.62 28.13 19.15
N GLU A 141 -13.47 29.17 19.22
CA GLU A 141 -14.63 29.32 18.32
C GLU A 141 -14.24 29.41 16.82
N ASN A 142 -13.03 29.93 16.53
CA ASN A 142 -12.52 30.08 15.17
C ASN A 142 -11.78 28.87 14.66
N PHE A 143 -11.79 27.75 15.40
CA PHE A 143 -11.15 26.52 14.96
C PHE A 143 -11.84 25.99 13.69
N GLU A 144 -11.09 25.70 12.62
CA GLU A 144 -11.67 25.24 11.35
C GLU A 144 -11.98 23.74 11.41
N THR A 145 -10.95 22.90 11.39
CA THR A 145 -11.11 21.45 11.45
C THR A 145 -9.80 20.77 11.81
N SER A 146 -9.88 19.63 12.50
CA SER A 146 -8.79 18.69 12.73
C SER A 146 -8.68 17.64 11.61
N MET A 147 -9.67 17.57 10.72
CA MET A 147 -9.65 16.65 9.58
C MET A 147 -8.57 17.06 8.57
N GLY A 148 -7.80 16.10 8.12
CA GLY A 148 -6.77 16.35 7.13
C GLY A 148 -6.04 15.10 6.67
N LEU A 149 -5.12 15.30 5.73
CA LEU A 149 -4.35 14.23 5.10
C LEU A 149 -3.60 13.35 6.12
N LEU A 150 -2.95 13.99 7.11
CA LEU A 150 -2.07 13.31 8.08
C LEU A 150 -2.73 13.12 9.47
N THR A 151 -4.01 13.41 9.59
CA THR A 151 -4.81 13.16 10.79
C THR A 151 -5.86 12.10 10.49
N SER A 152 -7.08 12.50 10.16
CA SER A 152 -8.18 11.58 9.81
C SER A 152 -7.86 10.70 8.59
N GLY A 153 -7.22 11.24 7.56
CA GLY A 153 -6.80 10.48 6.38
C GLY A 153 -5.79 9.39 6.71
N LEU A 154 -4.74 9.73 7.46
CA LEU A 154 -3.76 8.74 7.94
C LEU A 154 -4.45 7.67 8.79
N GLY A 155 -5.29 8.05 9.75
CA GLY A 155 -6.06 7.12 10.58
C GLY A 155 -6.91 6.17 9.73
N ALA A 156 -7.64 6.68 8.76
CA ALA A 156 -8.47 5.88 7.87
C ALA A 156 -7.67 4.82 7.09
N HIS A 157 -6.51 5.18 6.56
CA HIS A 157 -5.64 4.24 5.83
C HIS A 157 -5.04 3.19 6.77
N LEU A 158 -4.69 3.56 8.00
CA LEU A 158 -4.15 2.62 8.99
C LEU A 158 -5.16 1.56 9.43
N THR A 159 -6.47 1.84 9.43
CA THR A 159 -7.50 0.83 9.77
C THR A 159 -7.47 -0.40 8.87
N TRP A 160 -6.83 -0.30 7.75
CA TRP A 160 -6.76 -1.35 6.73
C TRP A 160 -5.33 -1.89 6.58
N THR A 161 -4.30 -1.05 6.62
CA THR A 161 -2.91 -1.50 6.46
C THR A 161 -2.35 -2.18 7.71
N LEU A 162 -2.68 -1.70 8.91
CA LEU A 162 -2.22 -2.28 10.17
C LEU A 162 -2.66 -3.73 10.38
N PRO A 163 -3.93 -4.12 10.18
CA PRO A 163 -4.34 -5.50 10.31
C PRO A 163 -3.56 -6.46 9.42
N PHE A 164 -3.29 -6.09 8.16
CA PHE A 164 -2.45 -6.91 7.28
C PHE A 164 -1.02 -7.02 7.80
N GLY A 165 -0.42 -5.91 8.21
CA GLY A 165 0.90 -5.92 8.81
C GLY A 165 0.98 -6.78 10.07
N LEU A 166 -0.04 -6.71 10.93
CA LEU A 166 -0.15 -7.52 12.14
C LEU A 166 -0.26 -9.02 11.82
N LEU A 167 -1.10 -9.41 10.85
CA LEU A 167 -1.24 -10.80 10.42
C LEU A 167 0.07 -11.35 9.86
N ILE A 168 0.79 -10.58 9.06
CA ILE A 168 2.09 -10.98 8.51
C ILE A 168 3.09 -11.17 9.66
N MET A 169 3.19 -10.21 10.58
CA MET A 169 4.11 -10.32 11.72
C MET A 169 3.77 -11.50 12.64
N PHE A 170 2.50 -11.75 12.87
CA PHE A 170 2.05 -12.91 13.63
C PHE A 170 2.47 -14.23 12.97
N ALA A 171 2.28 -14.36 11.65
CA ALA A 171 2.69 -15.54 10.90
C ALA A 171 4.21 -15.76 10.96
N ILE A 172 5.01 -14.69 10.92
CA ILE A 172 6.46 -14.73 10.99
C ILE A 172 6.93 -15.15 12.37
N PHE A 173 6.41 -14.52 13.43
CA PHE A 173 6.84 -14.86 14.77
C PHE A 173 6.39 -16.24 15.24
N ASN A 174 5.34 -16.81 14.64
CA ASN A 174 4.98 -18.22 14.85
C ASN A 174 6.02 -19.21 14.31
N ARG A 175 6.85 -18.78 13.33
CA ARG A 175 7.90 -19.58 12.73
C ARG A 175 9.30 -19.22 13.23
N PHE A 176 9.43 -18.12 13.95
CA PHE A 176 10.70 -17.63 14.46
C PHE A 176 11.17 -18.49 15.64
N ASP A 177 12.40 -18.99 15.58
CA ASP A 177 12.99 -19.73 16.69
C ASP A 177 13.48 -18.76 17.78
N PRO A 178 12.86 -18.75 18.98
CA PRO A 178 13.25 -17.85 20.06
C PRO A 178 14.66 -18.16 20.62
N ARG A 179 15.16 -19.37 20.42
CA ARG A 179 16.50 -19.79 20.91
C ARG A 179 17.62 -18.94 20.30
N LEU A 180 17.42 -18.40 19.11
CA LEU A 180 18.39 -17.49 18.47
C LEU A 180 18.55 -16.19 19.27
N GLU A 181 17.46 -15.68 19.82
CA GLU A 181 17.48 -14.49 20.67
C GLU A 181 18.05 -14.79 22.06
N GLU A 182 17.72 -15.96 22.62
CA GLU A 182 18.25 -16.45 23.89
C GLU A 182 19.77 -16.63 23.80
N ALA A 183 20.28 -17.32 22.78
CA ALA A 183 21.71 -17.51 22.57
C ALA A 183 22.48 -16.17 22.45
N ALA A 184 21.90 -15.17 21.79
CA ALA A 184 22.51 -13.83 21.74
C ALA A 184 22.62 -13.19 23.14
N ARG A 185 21.58 -13.37 23.99
CA ARG A 185 21.58 -12.88 25.36
C ARG A 185 22.57 -13.60 26.25
N ASP A 186 22.71 -14.88 26.08
CA ASP A 186 23.70 -15.70 26.81
C ASP A 186 25.14 -15.26 26.49
N LEU A 187 25.37 -14.72 25.28
CA LEU A 187 26.62 -14.09 24.87
C LEU A 187 26.74 -12.62 25.34
N GLY A 188 25.84 -12.14 26.19
CA GLY A 188 25.89 -10.81 26.77
C GLY A 188 25.21 -9.70 25.97
N ALA A 189 24.46 -10.02 24.92
CA ALA A 189 23.73 -9.00 24.16
C ALA A 189 22.57 -8.42 24.98
N THR A 190 22.43 -7.08 24.97
CA THR A 190 21.24 -6.41 25.50
C THR A 190 20.01 -6.75 24.66
N PRO A 191 18.77 -6.57 25.18
CA PRO A 191 17.55 -6.81 24.41
C PRO A 191 17.50 -6.05 23.06
N TRP A 192 17.99 -4.82 23.02
CA TRP A 192 18.06 -4.02 21.81
C TRP A 192 19.11 -4.55 20.81
N GLN A 193 20.26 -5.02 21.32
CA GLN A 193 21.29 -5.64 20.47
C GLN A 193 20.79 -6.96 19.88
N ALA A 194 20.13 -7.82 20.68
CA ALA A 194 19.51 -9.05 20.19
C ALA A 194 18.45 -8.76 19.13
N PHE A 195 17.57 -7.76 19.35
CA PHE A 195 16.61 -7.33 18.33
C PHE A 195 17.31 -6.86 17.06
N ARG A 196 18.23 -5.90 17.17
CA ARG A 196 18.84 -5.24 16.01
C ARG A 196 19.73 -6.17 15.18
N HIS A 197 20.47 -7.07 15.84
CA HIS A 197 21.49 -7.89 15.17
C HIS A 197 21.05 -9.34 14.89
N VAL A 198 20.00 -9.83 15.54
CA VAL A 198 19.48 -11.18 15.36
C VAL A 198 18.06 -11.17 14.80
N VAL A 199 17.10 -10.59 15.54
CA VAL A 199 15.68 -10.65 15.14
C VAL A 199 15.43 -9.87 13.87
N LEU A 200 15.80 -8.59 13.84
CA LEU A 200 15.49 -7.69 12.71
C LEU A 200 16.08 -8.18 11.38
N PRO A 201 17.34 -8.61 11.28
CA PRO A 201 17.86 -9.14 10.02
C PRO A 201 17.10 -10.38 9.51
N ILE A 202 16.61 -11.24 10.41
CA ILE A 202 15.85 -12.43 10.04
C ILE A 202 14.47 -12.06 9.49
N ILE A 203 13.76 -11.12 10.14
CA ILE A 203 12.43 -10.73 9.74
C ILE A 203 12.42 -9.64 8.65
N LEU A 204 13.57 -9.05 8.31
CA LEU A 204 13.68 -7.89 7.42
C LEU A 204 13.03 -8.08 6.04
N PRO A 205 13.15 -9.23 5.36
CA PRO A 205 12.45 -9.43 4.09
C PRO A 205 10.93 -9.26 4.22
N SER A 206 10.36 -9.75 5.32
CA SER A 206 8.93 -9.65 5.58
C SER A 206 8.52 -8.25 6.04
N VAL A 207 9.39 -7.54 6.74
CA VAL A 207 9.20 -6.11 7.08
C VAL A 207 9.12 -5.27 5.83
N ILE A 208 9.95 -5.54 4.82
CA ILE A 208 9.88 -4.90 3.50
C ILE A 208 8.54 -5.24 2.82
N GLY A 209 8.09 -6.50 2.93
CA GLY A 209 6.77 -6.93 2.44
C GLY A 209 5.62 -6.14 3.10
N ILE A 210 5.65 -5.96 4.42
CA ILE A 210 4.67 -5.13 5.14
C ILE A 210 4.70 -3.69 4.63
N GLY A 211 5.89 -3.14 4.43
CA GLY A 211 6.05 -1.79 3.87
C GLY A 211 5.45 -1.68 2.48
N LEU A 212 5.72 -2.65 1.61
CA LEU A 212 5.14 -2.71 0.27
C LEU A 212 3.61 -2.74 0.32
N PHE A 213 3.02 -3.60 1.15
CA PHE A 213 1.57 -3.63 1.35
C PHE A 213 1.03 -2.32 1.90
N GLY A 214 1.66 -1.75 2.92
CA GLY A 214 1.27 -0.47 3.50
C GLY A 214 1.25 0.65 2.46
N PHE A 215 2.27 0.72 1.61
CA PHE A 215 2.33 1.70 0.54
C PHE A 215 1.28 1.45 -0.53
N THR A 216 1.23 0.26 -1.11
CA THR A 216 0.35 -0.03 -2.27
C THR A 216 -1.13 0.05 -1.91
N LEU A 217 -1.51 -0.43 -0.72
CA LEU A 217 -2.87 -0.33 -0.22
C LEU A 217 -3.29 1.13 0.05
N SER A 218 -2.36 1.97 0.50
CA SER A 218 -2.62 3.40 0.73
C SER A 218 -2.60 4.21 -0.57
N TRP A 219 -1.72 3.86 -1.50
CA TRP A 219 -1.54 4.56 -2.76
C TRP A 219 -2.79 4.57 -3.64
N ASP A 220 -3.50 3.45 -3.67
CA ASP A 220 -4.69 3.24 -4.51
C ASP A 220 -6.01 3.31 -3.72
N GLU A 221 -5.98 3.77 -2.46
CA GLU A 221 -7.15 3.78 -1.59
C GLU A 221 -8.07 4.97 -1.89
N LEU A 222 -9.25 4.66 -2.44
CA LEU A 222 -10.29 5.61 -2.79
C LEU A 222 -11.35 5.74 -1.69
N ALA A 223 -11.90 4.60 -1.25
CA ALA A 223 -13.10 4.58 -0.43
C ALA A 223 -12.88 5.15 0.97
N ARG A 224 -11.72 4.83 1.60
CA ARG A 224 -11.36 5.39 2.91
C ARG A 224 -10.96 6.85 2.82
N SER A 225 -10.37 7.27 1.69
CA SER A 225 -10.05 8.68 1.46
C SER A 225 -11.30 9.54 1.29
N SER A 226 -12.37 9.00 0.69
CA SER A 226 -13.50 9.76 0.16
C SER A 226 -14.20 10.65 1.18
N GLN A 227 -14.23 10.28 2.46
CA GLN A 227 -14.90 11.03 3.52
C GLN A 227 -13.96 11.49 4.63
N ALA A 228 -12.76 10.90 4.74
CA ALA A 228 -11.87 11.11 5.88
C ALA A 228 -10.71 12.07 5.62
N ILE A 229 -10.51 12.52 4.37
CA ILE A 229 -9.26 13.23 4.03
C ILE A 229 -9.35 14.76 4.21
N GLY A 230 -10.53 15.28 4.57
CA GLY A 230 -10.75 16.72 4.72
C GLY A 230 -10.98 17.44 3.39
N ALA A 231 -10.49 18.67 3.29
CA ALA A 231 -10.72 19.56 2.14
C ALA A 231 -9.79 19.32 0.94
N VAL A 232 -8.90 18.31 1.01
CA VAL A 232 -7.95 18.01 -0.06
C VAL A 232 -8.27 16.65 -0.70
N ASN A 233 -7.82 16.46 -1.95
CA ASN A 233 -7.99 15.19 -2.64
C ASN A 233 -6.67 14.43 -2.75
N THR A 234 -6.77 13.10 -2.69
CA THR A 234 -5.71 12.18 -3.13
C THR A 234 -5.83 11.93 -4.63
N LEU A 235 -4.79 11.35 -5.21
CA LEU A 235 -4.75 11.04 -6.64
C LEU A 235 -5.90 10.12 -7.09
N PRO A 236 -6.28 9.03 -6.36
CA PRO A 236 -7.44 8.23 -6.72
C PRO A 236 -8.77 9.00 -6.68
N LEU A 237 -8.95 9.94 -5.76
CA LEU A 237 -10.15 10.78 -5.69
C LEU A 237 -10.24 11.73 -6.87
N ASP A 238 -9.15 12.37 -7.25
CA ASP A 238 -9.10 13.24 -8.41
C ASP A 238 -9.31 12.45 -9.70
N LEU A 239 -8.72 11.24 -9.80
CA LEU A 239 -8.98 10.35 -10.95
C LEU A 239 -10.47 9.99 -11.05
N GLN A 240 -11.11 9.64 -9.94
CA GLN A 240 -12.55 9.35 -9.92
C GLN A 240 -13.36 10.59 -10.40
N GLY A 241 -13.04 11.77 -9.89
CA GLY A 241 -13.69 13.01 -10.34
C GLY A 241 -13.53 13.24 -11.83
N LEU A 242 -12.34 13.02 -12.37
CA LEU A 242 -12.07 13.17 -13.80
C LEU A 242 -12.82 12.13 -14.65
N THR A 243 -12.95 10.89 -14.22
CA THR A 243 -13.68 9.85 -14.98
C THR A 243 -15.17 10.17 -15.14
N THR A 244 -15.74 10.98 -14.26
CA THR A 244 -17.14 11.39 -14.31
C THR A 244 -17.38 12.69 -15.06
N THR A 245 -16.34 13.54 -15.22
CA THR A 245 -16.49 14.91 -15.74
C THR A 245 -15.71 15.19 -17.01
N VAL A 246 -14.63 14.44 -17.29
CA VAL A 246 -13.71 14.74 -18.37
C VAL A 246 -13.64 13.57 -19.37
N THR A 247 -13.71 13.91 -20.65
CA THR A 247 -13.65 12.94 -21.77
C THR A 247 -12.36 13.07 -22.59
N ASN A 248 -11.24 13.38 -21.92
CA ASN A 248 -9.94 13.59 -22.56
C ASN A 248 -8.97 12.42 -22.28
N PRO A 249 -7.96 12.18 -23.13
CA PRO A 249 -6.91 11.19 -22.89
C PRO A 249 -6.04 11.43 -21.63
N ASP A 250 -6.18 12.57 -20.95
CA ASP A 250 -5.57 12.85 -19.64
C ASP A 250 -5.78 11.71 -18.63
N ILE A 251 -6.97 11.06 -18.65
CA ILE A 251 -7.33 9.94 -17.79
C ILE A 251 -6.40 8.75 -18.03
N TYR A 252 -6.11 8.44 -19.29
CA TYR A 252 -5.21 7.32 -19.64
C TYR A 252 -3.76 7.61 -19.25
N ALA A 253 -3.31 8.85 -19.47
CA ALA A 253 -2.00 9.30 -19.04
C ALA A 253 -1.85 9.20 -17.52
N LEU A 254 -2.87 9.62 -16.76
CA LEU A 254 -2.90 9.53 -15.31
C LEU A 254 -2.87 8.08 -14.82
N GLY A 255 -3.72 7.21 -15.36
CA GLY A 255 -3.73 5.77 -15.05
C GLY A 255 -2.38 5.11 -15.34
N THR A 256 -1.71 5.50 -16.43
CA THR A 256 -0.37 5.02 -16.80
C THR A 256 0.68 5.48 -15.79
N VAL A 257 0.66 6.75 -15.36
CA VAL A 257 1.60 7.28 -14.36
C VAL A 257 1.40 6.60 -13.00
N ILE A 258 0.15 6.43 -12.54
CA ILE A 258 -0.17 5.72 -11.29
C ILE A 258 0.39 4.29 -11.33
N SER A 259 0.12 3.58 -12.42
CA SER A 259 0.63 2.20 -12.62
C SER A 259 2.15 2.15 -12.65
N ALA A 260 2.81 3.09 -13.34
CA ALA A 260 4.27 3.15 -13.41
C ALA A 260 4.90 3.36 -12.03
N VAL A 261 4.32 4.20 -11.18
CA VAL A 261 4.77 4.38 -9.79
C VAL A 261 4.61 3.09 -9.00
N SER A 262 3.43 2.44 -9.08
CA SER A 262 3.18 1.16 -8.39
C SER A 262 4.18 0.09 -8.82
N PHE A 263 4.41 -0.09 -10.13
CA PHE A 263 5.41 -1.04 -10.63
C PHE A 263 6.84 -0.72 -10.18
N THR A 264 7.20 0.55 -10.12
CA THR A 264 8.52 0.99 -9.65
C THR A 264 8.71 0.61 -8.18
N VAL A 265 7.74 0.92 -7.32
CA VAL A 265 7.80 0.60 -5.88
C VAL A 265 7.86 -0.91 -5.66
N ILE A 266 7.02 -1.69 -6.36
CA ILE A 266 7.02 -3.15 -6.29
C ILE A 266 8.38 -3.71 -6.73
N SER A 267 8.91 -3.24 -7.86
CA SER A 267 10.20 -3.69 -8.39
C SER A 267 11.36 -3.39 -7.46
N LEU A 268 11.38 -2.20 -6.84
CA LEU A 268 12.38 -1.81 -5.86
C LEU A 268 12.29 -2.68 -4.59
N ALA A 269 11.09 -2.95 -4.09
CA ALA A 269 10.88 -3.81 -2.93
C ALA A 269 11.34 -5.25 -3.21
N LEU A 270 10.90 -5.84 -4.32
CA LEU A 270 11.30 -7.20 -4.71
C LEU A 270 12.80 -7.30 -4.98
N GLY A 271 13.40 -6.30 -5.64
CA GLY A 271 14.84 -6.22 -5.85
C GLY A 271 15.61 -6.18 -4.53
N THR A 272 15.14 -5.40 -3.57
CA THR A 272 15.74 -5.31 -2.24
C THR A 272 15.64 -6.65 -1.49
N ILE A 273 14.48 -7.28 -1.48
CA ILE A 273 14.29 -8.62 -0.88
C ILE A 273 15.24 -9.63 -1.53
N HIS A 274 15.32 -9.64 -2.85
CA HIS A 274 16.21 -10.56 -3.58
C HIS A 274 17.69 -10.35 -3.21
N MET A 275 18.15 -9.08 -3.13
CA MET A 275 19.52 -8.78 -2.70
C MET A 275 19.78 -9.21 -1.26
N LEU A 276 18.83 -9.01 -0.34
CA LEU A 276 18.97 -9.45 1.05
C LEU A 276 19.06 -10.97 1.16
N ASN A 277 18.19 -11.70 0.47
CA ASN A 277 18.20 -13.16 0.45
C ASN A 277 19.52 -13.71 -0.11
N ARG A 278 20.06 -13.11 -1.17
CA ARG A 278 21.38 -13.48 -1.71
C ARG A 278 22.50 -13.24 -0.71
N ARG A 279 22.50 -12.12 0.00
CA ARG A 279 23.51 -11.81 1.03
C ARG A 279 23.44 -12.78 2.22
N GLN A 280 22.24 -13.19 2.62
CA GLN A 280 22.04 -14.18 3.70
C GLN A 280 22.52 -15.57 3.26
N ALA A 281 22.20 -15.99 2.04
CA ALA A 281 22.67 -17.25 1.46
C ALA A 281 24.22 -17.29 1.34
N ALA A 282 24.86 -16.20 0.94
CA ALA A 282 26.32 -16.08 0.85
C ALA A 282 27.01 -16.13 2.22
N LYS A 283 26.33 -15.75 3.30
CA LYS A 283 26.86 -15.82 4.68
C LYS A 283 26.64 -17.18 5.36
N GLY A 284 26.10 -18.18 4.65
CA GLY A 284 25.85 -19.53 5.19
C GLY A 284 24.78 -19.59 6.29
N SER A 285 24.02 -18.54 6.48
CA SER A 285 22.98 -18.49 7.50
C SER A 285 21.66 -19.08 6.99
N ASP A 286 21.30 -20.26 7.50
CA ASP A 286 20.00 -20.90 7.23
C ASP A 286 18.85 -20.33 8.11
N ALA A 287 19.17 -19.42 9.02
CA ALA A 287 18.24 -18.93 10.05
C ALA A 287 17.00 -18.19 9.49
N GLY A 288 17.04 -17.75 8.23
CA GLY A 288 15.90 -17.06 7.58
C GLY A 288 15.21 -17.87 6.49
N LYS A 289 15.74 -19.06 6.13
CA LYS A 289 15.13 -19.89 5.08
C LYS A 289 13.83 -20.49 5.59
N GLY A 290 12.73 -20.10 5.03
CA GLY A 290 11.37 -20.56 5.38
C GLY A 290 10.48 -19.53 6.05
N LEU A 291 10.96 -18.30 6.24
CA LEU A 291 10.16 -17.17 6.72
C LEU A 291 9.63 -16.26 5.58
N VAL A 292 10.05 -16.56 4.34
CA VAL A 292 9.65 -15.81 3.13
C VAL A 292 8.77 -16.67 2.24
#